data_6efb2d61592b1b182ae845f1f203db91
#
_entry.id   6efb2d61592b1b182ae845f1f203db91
#
_cell.length_a   1.000
_cell.length_b   1.000
_cell.length_c   1.000
_cell.angle_alpha   90.00
_cell.angle_beta   90.00
_cell.angle_gamma   90.00
#
_symmetry.space_group_name_H-M   'P 1'
#
loop_
_entity.id
_entity.type
_entity.pdbx_description
1 polymer ?
#
loop_
_entity_poly.entity_id
_entity_poly.type
_entity_poly.pdbx_seq_one_letter_code
_entity_poly.pdbx_strand_id
1 'polypeptide(L)'
;MSDPAITAHGVSKKFQLHHKRATSVKERLLLARKTVSEDFWALRDIDLDIAQGETVGLIGPNGSGKSTLLKVLAGILAATTGTVAVRGRIASLLELGAGFNGELTGRENVYLNASILGLTRREIDRQFDAIVAFSELEPFIDNQVKHYSSGMYVRLGFAVAVHVDPDILLVDEVLAVGDEAFAAKCLQRVAEFQQEGRTILFVTHGLDLIARVCNRAVVLNHGRMLYEGEPAEAVGRLRAFLSTAEDQSGGSIGTGPLAIGDARVVDPATGKEQLDFYVGDKLAVEVDVDRLPGAPSADLRVVVLGPADYPMFVMEGKPGVVSAGSGRCTVRFTVPSFPSLQGLFSLSVALLRSGTKEMLDARRFVERIRVFGPATHGFQLVDFESELLAEEGL
;
A
#
# COMPACT_ATOMS: atom_id res chain seq x y z
N MET A 1 -36.01 3.01 -0.09
CA MET A 1 -34.53 3.15 -0.10
C MET A 1 -34.15 3.76 1.24
N SER A 2 -33.35 3.09 2.04
CA SER A 2 -32.89 3.65 3.32
C SER A 2 -31.98 4.85 3.03
N ASP A 3 -32.08 5.89 3.84
CA ASP A 3 -31.21 7.06 3.74
C ASP A 3 -29.75 6.64 3.94
N PRO A 4 -28.78 7.21 3.20
CA PRO A 4 -27.37 6.84 3.31
C PRO A 4 -26.80 7.20 4.70
N ALA A 5 -25.87 6.39 5.20
CA ALA A 5 -25.15 6.64 6.44
C ALA A 5 -24.12 7.77 6.26
N ILE A 6 -23.46 7.81 5.11
CA ILE A 6 -22.53 8.88 4.73
C ILE A 6 -22.91 9.39 3.34
N THR A 7 -22.94 10.71 3.18
CA THR A 7 -23.15 11.39 1.90
C THR A 7 -22.07 12.45 1.72
N ALA A 8 -21.36 12.40 0.62
CA ALA A 8 -20.37 13.39 0.21
C ALA A 8 -20.69 13.89 -1.20
N HIS A 9 -20.93 15.20 -1.38
CA HIS A 9 -21.27 15.80 -2.67
C HIS A 9 -20.30 16.90 -3.05
N GLY A 10 -19.64 16.76 -4.23
CA GLY A 10 -18.69 17.71 -4.79
C GLY A 10 -17.52 18.03 -3.86
N VAL A 11 -17.13 17.04 -3.03
CA VAL A 11 -16.13 17.26 -1.98
C VAL A 11 -14.74 17.44 -2.58
N SER A 12 -14.15 18.62 -2.31
CA SER A 12 -12.77 18.89 -2.68
C SER A 12 -11.97 19.39 -1.47
N LYS A 13 -10.70 19.03 -1.41
CA LYS A 13 -9.78 19.46 -0.35
C LYS A 13 -8.49 19.97 -0.93
N LYS A 14 -8.17 21.23 -0.60
CA LYS A 14 -6.96 21.92 -1.00
C LYS A 14 -6.04 22.18 0.19
N PHE A 15 -4.74 22.00 0.00
CA PHE A 15 -3.68 22.41 0.92
C PHE A 15 -2.78 23.44 0.26
N GLN A 16 -2.22 24.35 1.04
CA GLN A 16 -1.21 25.29 0.57
C GLN A 16 0.18 24.76 0.92
N LEU A 17 0.99 24.52 -0.11
CA LEU A 17 2.38 24.10 0.05
C LEU A 17 3.28 25.34 0.12
N HIS A 18 4.00 25.48 1.23
CA HIS A 18 4.98 26.53 1.41
C HIS A 18 6.39 25.98 1.15
N HIS A 19 6.96 26.26 0.00
CA HIS A 19 8.27 25.73 -0.42
C HIS A 19 9.49 26.29 0.33
N LYS A 20 9.36 27.34 1.16
CA LYS A 20 10.47 27.86 1.97
C LYS A 20 10.00 28.29 3.36
N ARG A 21 10.52 27.66 4.41
CA ARG A 21 10.53 28.23 5.76
C ARG A 21 11.69 29.22 5.84
N ALA A 22 11.40 30.52 5.99
CA ALA A 22 12.40 31.49 6.33
C ALA A 22 12.98 31.18 7.71
N THR A 23 14.27 30.91 7.81
CA THR A 23 14.98 30.62 9.07
C THR A 23 15.44 31.90 9.79
N SER A 24 15.34 33.06 9.15
CA SER A 24 15.79 34.34 9.71
C SER A 24 14.74 35.42 9.52
N VAL A 25 14.69 36.39 10.49
CA VAL A 25 13.78 37.53 10.44
C VAL A 25 14.05 38.44 9.21
N LYS A 26 15.30 38.52 8.74
CA LYS A 26 15.67 39.24 7.51
C LYS A 26 15.14 38.52 6.26
N GLU A 27 15.15 37.20 6.22
CA GLU A 27 14.56 36.42 5.14
C GLU A 27 13.04 36.54 5.12
N ARG A 28 12.37 36.63 6.29
CA ARG A 28 10.92 36.89 6.37
C ARG A 28 10.52 38.20 5.72
N LEU A 29 11.29 39.26 5.89
CA LEU A 29 11.02 40.57 5.28
C LEU A 29 11.28 40.59 3.76
N LEU A 30 12.27 39.83 3.28
CA LEU A 30 12.59 39.71 1.87
C LEU A 30 11.65 38.76 1.12
N LEU A 31 11.23 37.66 1.80
CA LEU A 31 10.33 36.64 1.24
C LEU A 31 8.84 37.02 1.32
N ALA A 32 8.46 37.99 2.19
CA ALA A 32 7.10 38.54 2.28
C ALA A 32 6.57 39.09 0.92
N ARG A 33 7.46 39.35 -0.05
CA ARG A 33 7.12 39.78 -1.42
C ARG A 33 7.13 38.65 -2.48
N LYS A 34 7.53 37.41 -2.12
CA LYS A 34 7.67 36.29 -3.08
C LYS A 34 7.44 34.89 -2.48
N THR A 35 6.53 34.76 -1.50
CA THR A 35 6.12 33.40 -1.11
C THR A 35 5.16 32.88 -2.17
N VAL A 36 5.69 32.13 -3.13
CA VAL A 36 4.86 31.35 -4.05
C VAL A 36 4.30 30.18 -3.23
N SER A 37 3.07 30.33 -2.75
CA SER A 37 2.31 29.20 -2.24
C SER A 37 1.72 28.46 -3.43
N GLU A 38 2.00 27.18 -3.54
CA GLU A 38 1.38 26.32 -4.53
C GLU A 38 0.17 25.62 -3.93
N ASP A 39 -0.96 25.70 -4.60
CA ASP A 39 -2.19 25.05 -4.20
C ASP A 39 -2.14 23.57 -4.59
N PHE A 40 -2.10 22.68 -3.60
CA PHE A 40 -2.16 21.23 -3.78
C PHE A 40 -3.56 20.71 -3.49
N TRP A 41 -4.22 20.18 -4.51
CA TRP A 41 -5.53 19.56 -4.36
C TRP A 41 -5.40 18.07 -4.03
N ALA A 42 -5.64 17.74 -2.77
CA ALA A 42 -5.62 16.35 -2.30
C ALA A 42 -6.90 15.59 -2.64
N LEU A 43 -8.05 16.30 -2.80
CA LEU A 43 -9.32 15.75 -3.28
C LEU A 43 -9.92 16.73 -4.27
N ARG A 44 -10.59 16.22 -5.29
CA ARG A 44 -11.24 17.01 -6.33
C ARG A 44 -12.58 16.36 -6.71
N ASP A 45 -13.67 17.05 -6.39
CA ASP A 45 -15.00 16.76 -6.86
C ASP A 45 -15.41 15.29 -6.60
N ILE A 46 -15.38 14.91 -5.31
CA ILE A 46 -15.73 13.58 -4.87
C ILE A 46 -17.22 13.53 -4.54
N ASP A 47 -17.93 12.65 -5.23
CA ASP A 47 -19.30 12.27 -4.93
C ASP A 47 -19.33 10.83 -4.43
N LEU A 48 -19.81 10.60 -3.21
CA LEU A 48 -19.80 9.27 -2.59
C LEU A 48 -20.96 9.15 -1.60
N ASP A 49 -21.86 8.21 -1.83
CA ASP A 49 -22.92 7.84 -0.91
C ASP A 49 -22.69 6.42 -0.38
N ILE A 50 -22.73 6.24 0.94
CA ILE A 50 -22.58 4.94 1.59
C ILE A 50 -23.89 4.61 2.30
N ALA A 51 -24.51 3.50 1.92
CA ALA A 51 -25.76 3.06 2.51
C ALA A 51 -25.54 2.54 3.95
N GLN A 52 -26.60 2.55 4.76
CA GLN A 52 -26.55 1.91 6.09
C GLN A 52 -26.29 0.41 5.95
N GLY A 53 -25.36 -0.11 6.76
CA GLY A 53 -24.97 -1.52 6.75
C GLY A 53 -24.08 -1.93 5.58
N GLU A 54 -23.68 -0.99 4.74
CA GLU A 54 -22.79 -1.27 3.61
C GLU A 54 -21.32 -1.27 4.06
N THR A 55 -20.55 -2.24 3.53
CA THR A 55 -19.09 -2.26 3.66
C THR A 55 -18.47 -1.81 2.34
N VAL A 56 -17.85 -0.62 2.35
CA VAL A 56 -17.22 -0.01 1.18
C VAL A 56 -15.70 -0.05 1.32
N GLY A 57 -15.02 -0.56 0.30
CA GLY A 57 -13.56 -0.54 0.18
C GLY A 57 -13.07 0.73 -0.51
N LEU A 58 -12.07 1.40 0.05
CA LEU A 58 -11.42 2.56 -0.57
C LEU A 58 -9.98 2.20 -0.92
N ILE A 59 -9.69 2.08 -2.21
CA ILE A 59 -8.39 1.64 -2.72
C ILE A 59 -7.76 2.69 -3.64
N GLY A 60 -6.46 2.58 -3.86
CA GLY A 60 -5.72 3.50 -4.74
C GLY A 60 -4.24 3.57 -4.35
N PRO A 61 -3.37 4.14 -5.20
CA PRO A 61 -1.94 4.28 -4.92
C PRO A 61 -1.66 5.19 -3.71
N ASN A 62 -0.41 5.18 -3.24
CA ASN A 62 0.03 6.12 -2.21
C ASN A 62 -0.09 7.56 -2.73
N GLY A 63 -0.58 8.47 -1.88
CA GLY A 63 -0.83 9.85 -2.28
C GLY A 63 -2.11 10.07 -3.11
N SER A 64 -2.95 9.04 -3.33
CA SER A 64 -4.20 9.20 -4.09
C SER A 64 -5.29 10.00 -3.38
N GLY A 65 -5.16 10.26 -2.06
CA GLY A 65 -6.12 11.03 -1.28
C GLY A 65 -6.96 10.22 -0.28
N LYS A 66 -6.76 8.89 -0.16
CA LYS A 66 -7.55 8.01 0.72
C LYS A 66 -7.65 8.51 2.17
N SER A 67 -6.51 8.71 2.83
CA SER A 67 -6.49 9.18 4.23
C SER A 67 -7.04 10.61 4.36
N THR A 68 -6.91 11.45 3.32
CA THR A 68 -7.53 12.79 3.30
C THR A 68 -9.04 12.67 3.22
N LEU A 69 -9.57 11.79 2.36
CA LEU A 69 -11.01 11.55 2.25
C LEU A 69 -11.58 11.01 3.56
N LEU A 70 -10.94 10.00 4.15
CA LEU A 70 -11.36 9.47 5.45
C LEU A 70 -11.41 10.56 6.53
N LYS A 71 -10.38 11.44 6.62
CA LYS A 71 -10.36 12.55 7.59
C LYS A 71 -11.46 13.57 7.33
N VAL A 72 -11.84 13.80 6.07
CA VAL A 72 -12.94 14.68 5.71
C VAL A 72 -14.29 14.03 6.09
N LEU A 73 -14.49 12.76 5.82
CA LEU A 73 -15.69 12.01 6.19
C LEU A 73 -15.84 11.88 7.71
N ALA A 74 -14.73 11.70 8.43
CA ALA A 74 -14.69 11.68 9.90
C ALA A 74 -14.92 13.05 10.56
N GLY A 75 -15.00 14.14 9.77
CA GLY A 75 -15.12 15.49 10.31
C GLY A 75 -13.82 16.06 10.95
N ILE A 76 -12.69 15.34 10.82
CA ILE A 76 -11.37 15.78 11.32
C ILE A 76 -10.82 16.93 10.47
N LEU A 77 -11.07 16.88 9.15
CA LEU A 77 -10.70 17.92 8.20
C LEU A 77 -11.95 18.52 7.55
N ALA A 78 -12.07 19.84 7.57
CA ALA A 78 -13.11 20.50 6.79
C ALA A 78 -12.81 20.39 5.29
N ALA A 79 -13.84 20.10 4.47
CA ALA A 79 -13.76 20.21 3.03
C ALA A 79 -13.47 21.66 2.61
N THR A 80 -12.80 21.89 1.48
CA THR A 80 -12.62 23.20 0.90
C THR A 80 -13.88 23.63 0.13
N THR A 81 -14.47 22.69 -0.60
CA THR A 81 -15.76 22.84 -1.30
C THR A 81 -16.56 21.55 -1.15
N GLY A 82 -17.86 21.62 -1.42
CA GLY A 82 -18.77 20.49 -1.30
C GLY A 82 -19.31 20.32 0.12
N THR A 83 -20.09 19.28 0.32
CA THR A 83 -20.78 18.98 1.59
C THR A 83 -20.57 17.53 1.98
N VAL A 84 -20.47 17.29 3.29
CA VAL A 84 -20.47 15.94 3.88
C VAL A 84 -21.57 15.88 4.92
N ALA A 85 -22.43 14.88 4.84
CA ALA A 85 -23.42 14.58 5.86
C ALA A 85 -23.20 13.15 6.39
N VAL A 86 -23.25 13.00 7.69
CA VAL A 86 -23.08 11.71 8.37
C VAL A 86 -24.24 11.50 9.32
N ARG A 87 -24.79 10.29 9.33
CA ARG A 87 -25.88 9.88 10.21
C ARG A 87 -25.47 8.74 11.09
N GLY A 88 -25.32 9.01 12.37
CA GLY A 88 -24.89 8.06 13.37
C GLY A 88 -23.53 8.38 13.98
N ARG A 89 -23.12 7.54 14.91
CA ARG A 89 -21.85 7.67 15.61
C ARG A 89 -20.72 7.07 14.77
N ILE A 90 -19.67 7.86 14.51
CA ILE A 90 -18.46 7.38 13.82
C ILE A 90 -17.43 6.95 14.86
N ALA A 91 -16.86 5.75 14.69
CA ALA A 91 -15.54 5.41 15.24
C ALA A 91 -14.52 5.37 14.11
N SER A 92 -13.43 6.11 14.28
CA SER A 92 -12.35 6.19 13.30
C SER A 92 -11.09 5.53 13.86
N LEU A 93 -10.59 4.53 13.15
CA LEU A 93 -9.32 3.88 13.47
C LEU A 93 -8.10 4.61 12.86
N LEU A 94 -8.33 5.73 12.14
CA LEU A 94 -7.29 6.56 11.51
C LEU A 94 -6.27 7.13 12.49
N GLU A 95 -6.72 7.43 13.67
CA GLU A 95 -5.92 8.10 14.71
C GLU A 95 -6.10 7.33 16.02
N LEU A 96 -5.73 6.03 16.02
CA LEU A 96 -5.78 5.20 17.22
C LEU A 96 -5.00 5.85 18.35
N GLY A 97 -5.70 6.11 19.48
CA GLY A 97 -5.12 6.84 20.60
C GLY A 97 -5.05 8.37 20.41
N ALA A 98 -5.65 8.94 19.34
CA ALA A 98 -5.83 10.38 19.27
C ALA A 98 -6.59 10.86 20.50
N GLY A 99 -6.00 11.85 21.20
CA GLY A 99 -6.50 12.31 22.48
C GLY A 99 -5.93 11.59 23.71
N PHE A 100 -5.09 10.55 23.53
CA PHE A 100 -4.37 9.98 24.66
C PHE A 100 -3.38 11.02 25.24
N ASN A 101 -3.38 11.13 26.55
CA ASN A 101 -2.42 11.94 27.29
C ASN A 101 -1.37 11.02 27.93
N GLY A 102 -0.11 11.18 27.56
CA GLY A 102 0.98 10.36 28.06
C GLY A 102 1.18 10.39 29.57
N GLU A 103 0.79 11.50 30.22
CA GLU A 103 0.90 11.64 31.69
C GLU A 103 -0.23 10.92 32.45
N LEU A 104 -1.30 10.55 31.77
CA LEU A 104 -2.40 9.77 32.34
C LEU A 104 -2.10 8.27 32.22
N THR A 105 -2.72 7.50 33.12
CA THR A 105 -2.72 6.03 33.10
C THR A 105 -3.52 5.51 31.90
N GLY A 106 -3.35 4.22 31.56
CA GLY A 106 -4.19 3.55 30.57
C GLY A 106 -5.68 3.64 30.93
N ARG A 107 -6.00 3.42 32.21
CA ARG A 107 -7.37 3.56 32.75
C ARG A 107 -7.95 4.94 32.46
N GLU A 108 -7.23 6.00 32.84
CA GLU A 108 -7.69 7.38 32.62
C GLU A 108 -7.81 7.72 31.14
N ASN A 109 -6.92 7.19 30.30
CA ASN A 109 -7.00 7.35 28.85
C ASN A 109 -8.19 6.61 28.23
N VAL A 110 -8.60 5.44 28.75
CA VAL A 110 -9.85 4.79 28.34
C VAL A 110 -11.03 5.71 28.56
N TYR A 111 -11.17 6.29 29.77
CA TYR A 111 -12.25 7.23 30.06
C TYR A 111 -12.19 8.48 29.19
N LEU A 112 -11.00 9.08 29.03
CA LEU A 112 -10.80 10.26 28.22
C LEU A 112 -11.20 10.00 26.76
N ASN A 113 -10.65 8.96 26.14
CA ASN A 113 -10.84 8.68 24.73
C ASN A 113 -12.29 8.24 24.45
N ALA A 114 -12.87 7.36 25.26
CA ALA A 114 -14.26 6.94 25.10
C ALA A 114 -15.23 8.12 25.27
N SER A 115 -14.92 9.10 26.15
CA SER A 115 -15.71 10.33 26.28
C SER A 115 -15.60 11.23 25.04
N ILE A 116 -14.40 11.35 24.44
CA ILE A 116 -14.20 12.07 23.17
C ILE A 116 -15.01 11.41 22.06
N LEU A 117 -15.10 10.09 22.05
CA LEU A 117 -15.90 9.31 21.10
C LEU A 117 -17.41 9.33 21.42
N GLY A 118 -17.82 10.07 22.45
CA GLY A 118 -19.21 10.36 22.76
C GLY A 118 -19.92 9.39 23.73
N LEU A 119 -19.18 8.53 24.45
CA LEU A 119 -19.78 7.72 25.51
C LEU A 119 -19.96 8.52 26.79
N THR A 120 -21.07 8.28 27.47
CA THR A 120 -21.27 8.75 28.82
C THR A 120 -20.44 7.92 29.82
N ARG A 121 -20.13 8.49 30.99
CA ARG A 121 -19.36 7.78 32.02
C ARG A 121 -20.00 6.43 32.42
N ARG A 122 -21.34 6.34 32.47
CA ARG A 122 -22.05 5.08 32.80
C ARG A 122 -21.89 4.03 31.71
N GLU A 123 -21.80 4.43 30.45
CA GLU A 123 -21.51 3.52 29.33
C GLU A 123 -20.09 3.03 29.39
N ILE A 124 -19.13 3.93 29.68
CA ILE A 124 -17.71 3.57 29.84
C ILE A 124 -17.54 2.58 30.99
N ASP A 125 -18.16 2.86 32.17
CA ASP A 125 -18.09 1.96 33.34
C ASP A 125 -18.58 0.55 33.02
N ARG A 126 -19.59 0.40 32.15
CA ARG A 126 -20.12 -0.91 31.72
C ARG A 126 -19.19 -1.64 30.74
N GLN A 127 -18.46 -0.89 29.92
CA GLN A 127 -17.59 -1.46 28.87
C GLN A 127 -16.13 -1.59 29.31
N PHE A 128 -15.77 -0.97 30.44
CA PHE A 128 -14.38 -0.83 30.86
C PHE A 128 -13.62 -2.15 30.92
N ASP A 129 -14.18 -3.14 31.61
CA ASP A 129 -13.53 -4.46 31.78
C ASP A 129 -13.39 -5.19 30.43
N ALA A 130 -14.37 -5.05 29.52
CA ALA A 130 -14.30 -5.60 28.18
C ALA A 130 -13.23 -4.92 27.33
N ILE A 131 -13.10 -3.58 27.43
CA ILE A 131 -12.04 -2.81 26.76
C ILE A 131 -10.67 -3.29 27.23
N VAL A 132 -10.47 -3.40 28.53
CA VAL A 132 -9.19 -3.82 29.12
C VAL A 132 -8.85 -5.24 28.70
N ALA A 133 -9.80 -6.18 28.80
CA ALA A 133 -9.62 -7.58 28.39
C ALA A 133 -9.35 -7.71 26.88
N PHE A 134 -10.02 -6.90 26.05
CA PHE A 134 -9.74 -6.90 24.60
C PHE A 134 -8.33 -6.44 24.29
N SER A 135 -7.84 -5.39 24.98
CA SER A 135 -6.51 -4.84 24.77
C SER A 135 -5.37 -5.74 25.27
N GLU A 136 -5.67 -6.69 26.19
CA GLU A 136 -4.71 -7.57 26.88
C GLU A 136 -3.68 -6.77 27.69
N LEU A 137 -4.12 -5.66 28.28
CA LEU A 137 -3.27 -4.74 29.04
C LEU A 137 -3.61 -4.68 30.52
N GLU A 138 -4.29 -5.70 31.06
CA GLU A 138 -4.69 -5.79 32.48
C GLU A 138 -3.51 -5.48 33.45
N PRO A 139 -2.30 -6.03 33.23
CA PRO A 139 -1.18 -5.78 34.15
C PRO A 139 -0.62 -4.35 34.06
N PHE A 140 -0.95 -3.63 32.98
CA PHE A 140 -0.35 -2.32 32.66
C PHE A 140 -1.35 -1.17 32.71
N ILE A 141 -2.64 -1.45 32.91
CA ILE A 141 -3.72 -0.48 32.74
C ILE A 141 -3.59 0.74 33.69
N ASP A 142 -3.00 0.55 34.85
CA ASP A 142 -2.78 1.60 35.84
C ASP A 142 -1.41 2.28 35.70
N ASN A 143 -0.61 1.92 34.69
CA ASN A 143 0.64 2.61 34.34
C ASN A 143 0.37 3.79 33.41
N GLN A 144 1.22 4.81 33.48
CA GLN A 144 1.17 5.96 32.57
C GLN A 144 1.47 5.54 31.13
N VAL A 145 0.67 6.04 30.17
CA VAL A 145 0.75 5.66 28.75
C VAL A 145 2.07 6.08 28.10
N LYS A 146 2.78 7.08 28.64
CA LYS A 146 4.14 7.41 28.15
C LYS A 146 5.15 6.27 28.29
N HIS A 147 4.86 5.26 29.10
CA HIS A 147 5.69 4.06 29.28
C HIS A 147 5.22 2.88 28.44
N TYR A 148 4.14 3.04 27.66
CA TYR A 148 3.64 2.01 26.77
C TYR A 148 4.54 1.85 25.55
N SER A 149 4.69 0.62 25.05
CA SER A 149 5.22 0.40 23.72
C SER A 149 4.22 0.91 22.66
N SER A 150 4.69 1.12 21.43
CA SER A 150 3.80 1.50 20.32
C SER A 150 2.66 0.49 20.12
N GLY A 151 2.95 -0.81 20.28
CA GLY A 151 1.94 -1.86 20.22
C GLY A 151 0.89 -1.77 21.33
N MET A 152 1.30 -1.55 22.58
CA MET A 152 0.37 -1.35 23.71
C MET A 152 -0.52 -0.14 23.50
N TYR A 153 0.06 0.95 22.99
CA TYR A 153 -0.67 2.18 22.68
C TYR A 153 -1.79 1.95 21.65
N VAL A 154 -1.44 1.26 20.55
CA VAL A 154 -2.40 0.94 19.49
C VAL A 154 -3.45 -0.06 19.95
N ARG A 155 -3.07 -1.11 20.72
CA ARG A 155 -4.01 -2.09 21.28
C ARG A 155 -5.06 -1.42 22.14
N LEU A 156 -4.66 -0.50 23.05
CA LEU A 156 -5.60 0.21 23.90
C LEU A 156 -6.52 1.13 23.07
N GLY A 157 -5.96 1.88 22.10
CA GLY A 157 -6.75 2.75 21.23
C GLY A 157 -7.79 1.98 20.41
N PHE A 158 -7.39 0.84 19.84
CA PHE A 158 -8.31 -0.02 19.10
C PHE A 158 -9.40 -0.60 20.01
N ALA A 159 -9.02 -1.12 21.18
CA ALA A 159 -9.98 -1.67 22.15
C ALA A 159 -11.05 -0.63 22.52
N VAL A 160 -10.66 0.62 22.77
CA VAL A 160 -11.64 1.68 23.05
C VAL A 160 -12.55 1.88 21.84
N ALA A 161 -12.00 2.06 20.64
CA ALA A 161 -12.75 2.39 19.44
C ALA A 161 -13.79 1.33 19.07
N VAL A 162 -13.49 0.03 19.26
CA VAL A 162 -14.44 -1.05 18.93
C VAL A 162 -15.48 -1.32 20.01
N HIS A 163 -15.32 -0.75 21.21
CA HIS A 163 -16.31 -0.86 22.29
C HIS A 163 -17.22 0.37 22.44
N VAL A 164 -17.04 1.39 21.56
CA VAL A 164 -17.92 2.57 21.54
C VAL A 164 -19.29 2.27 20.91
N ASP A 165 -19.49 1.07 20.37
CA ASP A 165 -20.71 0.67 19.65
C ASP A 165 -21.05 1.67 18.51
N PRO A 166 -20.19 1.81 17.50
CA PRO A 166 -20.38 2.78 16.43
C PRO A 166 -21.42 2.32 15.42
N ASP A 167 -22.15 3.27 14.83
CA ASP A 167 -23.01 3.04 13.66
C ASP A 167 -22.16 2.93 12.38
N ILE A 168 -21.02 3.65 12.37
CA ILE A 168 -20.11 3.75 11.22
C ILE A 168 -18.69 3.52 11.71
N LEU A 169 -17.98 2.57 11.10
CA LEU A 169 -16.57 2.28 11.39
C LEU A 169 -15.69 2.69 10.20
N LEU A 170 -14.75 3.59 10.45
CA LEU A 170 -13.72 3.95 9.48
C LEU A 170 -12.43 3.19 9.81
N VAL A 171 -12.08 2.24 8.96
CA VAL A 171 -10.93 1.36 9.13
C VAL A 171 -9.83 1.80 8.19
N ASP A 172 -8.65 2.16 8.73
CA ASP A 172 -7.46 2.45 7.94
C ASP A 172 -6.47 1.28 8.03
N GLU A 173 -5.46 1.31 7.22
CA GLU A 173 -4.33 0.37 7.10
C GLU A 173 -3.72 -0.08 8.44
N VAL A 174 -3.98 0.63 9.52
CA VAL A 174 -3.45 0.42 10.88
C VAL A 174 -3.85 -0.94 11.50
N LEU A 175 -4.71 -1.73 10.87
CA LEU A 175 -5.03 -3.10 11.35
C LEU A 175 -3.83 -4.08 11.33
N ALA A 176 -2.74 -3.72 10.63
CA ALA A 176 -1.51 -4.50 10.61
C ALA A 176 -0.54 -4.16 11.77
N VAL A 177 -0.96 -3.34 12.75
CA VAL A 177 -0.11 -2.92 13.87
C VAL A 177 -0.37 -3.81 15.10
N GLY A 178 0.69 -4.37 15.64
CA GLY A 178 0.68 -5.31 16.74
C GLY A 178 1.30 -6.65 16.33
N ASP A 179 1.02 -7.70 17.09
CA ASP A 179 1.31 -9.06 16.66
C ASP A 179 0.18 -9.65 15.82
N GLU A 180 0.48 -10.74 15.15
CA GLU A 180 -0.44 -11.43 14.24
C GLU A 180 -1.73 -11.90 14.95
N ALA A 181 -1.62 -12.29 16.22
CA ALA A 181 -2.77 -12.74 17.01
C ALA A 181 -3.75 -11.58 17.30
N PHE A 182 -3.22 -10.41 17.66
CA PHE A 182 -4.05 -9.22 17.88
C PHE A 182 -4.67 -8.71 16.59
N ALA A 183 -3.93 -8.72 15.47
CA ALA A 183 -4.45 -8.36 14.16
C ALA A 183 -5.63 -9.27 13.73
N ALA A 184 -5.53 -10.59 13.97
CA ALA A 184 -6.62 -11.53 13.71
C ALA A 184 -7.86 -11.22 14.57
N LYS A 185 -7.68 -10.89 15.86
CA LYS A 185 -8.75 -10.48 16.79
C LYS A 185 -9.45 -9.19 16.33
N CYS A 186 -8.67 -8.22 15.82
CA CYS A 186 -9.21 -6.98 15.24
C CYS A 186 -10.07 -7.27 13.99
N LEU A 187 -9.59 -8.10 13.07
CA LEU A 187 -10.34 -8.50 11.87
C LEU A 187 -11.61 -9.26 12.22
N GLN A 188 -11.57 -10.13 13.22
CA GLN A 188 -12.75 -10.82 13.71
C GLN A 188 -13.80 -9.83 14.22
N ARG A 189 -13.40 -8.81 15.01
CA ARG A 189 -14.32 -7.79 15.52
C ARG A 189 -14.94 -6.96 14.40
N VAL A 190 -14.17 -6.63 13.36
CA VAL A 190 -14.69 -5.97 12.17
C VAL A 190 -15.72 -6.84 11.43
N ALA A 191 -15.48 -8.16 11.33
CA ALA A 191 -16.44 -9.09 10.73
C ALA A 191 -17.73 -9.22 11.57
N GLU A 192 -17.65 -9.17 12.90
CA GLU A 192 -18.81 -9.13 13.79
C GLU A 192 -19.65 -7.86 13.52
N PHE A 193 -19.02 -6.68 13.43
CA PHE A 193 -19.72 -5.44 13.07
C PHE A 193 -20.43 -5.52 11.72
N GLN A 194 -19.80 -6.16 10.74
CA GLN A 194 -20.42 -6.39 9.43
C GLN A 194 -21.68 -7.27 9.54
N GLN A 195 -21.61 -8.34 10.35
CA GLN A 195 -22.77 -9.22 10.61
C GLN A 195 -23.88 -8.50 11.40
N GLU A 196 -23.53 -7.57 12.28
CA GLU A 196 -24.46 -6.70 13.00
C GLU A 196 -25.12 -5.64 12.09
N GLY A 197 -24.72 -5.55 10.81
CA GLY A 197 -25.25 -4.57 9.86
C GLY A 197 -24.71 -3.14 10.08
N ARG A 198 -23.52 -3.00 10.67
CA ARG A 198 -22.86 -1.70 10.80
C ARG A 198 -22.27 -1.25 9.48
N THR A 199 -22.24 0.05 9.26
CA THR A 199 -21.61 0.63 8.06
C THR A 199 -20.10 0.68 8.22
N ILE A 200 -19.34 0.19 7.23
CA ILE A 200 -17.88 0.12 7.31
C ILE A 200 -17.26 0.75 6.07
N LEU A 201 -16.36 1.70 6.25
CA LEU A 201 -15.48 2.20 5.19
C LEU A 201 -14.06 1.67 5.45
N PHE A 202 -13.59 0.81 4.58
CA PHE A 202 -12.37 0.03 4.75
C PHE A 202 -11.27 0.48 3.80
N VAL A 203 -10.13 0.94 4.33
CA VAL A 203 -8.94 1.27 3.55
C VAL A 203 -7.84 0.27 3.87
N THR A 204 -7.30 -0.39 2.86
CA THR A 204 -6.19 -1.32 3.01
C THR A 204 -5.39 -1.43 1.73
N HIS A 205 -4.12 -1.81 1.84
CA HIS A 205 -3.31 -2.23 0.71
C HIS A 205 -3.54 -3.70 0.33
N GLY A 206 -4.19 -4.49 1.19
CA GLY A 206 -4.55 -5.88 0.92
C GLY A 206 -5.76 -5.98 -0.03
N LEU A 207 -5.51 -5.88 -1.34
CA LEU A 207 -6.55 -5.89 -2.37
C LEU A 207 -7.44 -7.15 -2.32
N ASP A 208 -6.88 -8.29 -1.90
CA ASP A 208 -7.64 -9.55 -1.77
C ASP A 208 -8.63 -9.50 -0.60
N LEU A 209 -8.33 -8.73 0.44
CA LEU A 209 -9.24 -8.50 1.55
C LEU A 209 -10.44 -7.67 1.10
N ILE A 210 -10.22 -6.61 0.31
CA ILE A 210 -11.28 -5.80 -0.30
C ILE A 210 -12.23 -6.66 -1.11
N ALA A 211 -11.70 -7.53 -1.99
CA ALA A 211 -12.50 -8.40 -2.84
C ALA A 211 -13.38 -9.40 -2.05
N ARG A 212 -12.95 -9.78 -0.83
CA ARG A 212 -13.67 -10.77 0.00
C ARG A 212 -14.65 -10.16 0.99
N VAL A 213 -14.36 -8.95 1.50
CA VAL A 213 -15.06 -8.38 2.65
C VAL A 213 -16.01 -7.27 2.23
N CYS A 214 -15.73 -6.53 1.16
CA CYS A 214 -16.52 -5.35 0.79
C CYS A 214 -17.70 -5.70 -0.13
N ASN A 215 -18.80 -4.96 0.03
CA ASN A 215 -19.94 -5.02 -0.87
C ASN A 215 -19.68 -4.24 -2.16
N ARG A 216 -18.92 -3.15 -2.04
CA ARG A 216 -18.56 -2.22 -3.10
C ARG A 216 -17.18 -1.65 -2.84
N ALA A 217 -16.48 -1.24 -3.89
CA ALA A 217 -15.19 -0.58 -3.76
C ALA A 217 -15.09 0.66 -4.63
N VAL A 218 -14.33 1.63 -4.11
CA VAL A 218 -14.03 2.91 -4.75
C VAL A 218 -12.53 2.99 -5.02
N VAL A 219 -12.16 3.32 -6.25
CA VAL A 219 -10.76 3.54 -6.65
C VAL A 219 -10.49 5.04 -6.70
N LEU A 220 -9.53 5.49 -5.87
CA LEU A 220 -9.05 6.86 -5.89
C LEU A 220 -7.69 6.96 -6.59
N ASN A 221 -7.52 8.02 -7.39
CA ASN A 221 -6.24 8.40 -7.95
C ASN A 221 -6.12 9.92 -8.08
N HIS A 222 -4.99 10.49 -7.64
CA HIS A 222 -4.72 11.94 -7.66
C HIS A 222 -5.90 12.79 -7.18
N GLY A 223 -6.56 12.35 -6.10
CA GLY A 223 -7.70 13.03 -5.48
C GLY A 223 -9.01 12.94 -6.24
N ARG A 224 -9.13 12.08 -7.24
CA ARG A 224 -10.37 11.86 -8.02
C ARG A 224 -10.82 10.41 -7.91
N MET A 225 -12.13 10.19 -8.00
CA MET A 225 -12.69 8.85 -8.15
C MET A 225 -12.52 8.38 -9.60
N LEU A 226 -11.85 7.25 -9.78
CA LEU A 226 -11.67 6.59 -11.08
C LEU A 226 -12.74 5.54 -11.34
N TYR A 227 -13.19 4.88 -10.31
CA TYR A 227 -14.16 3.80 -10.40
C TYR A 227 -14.90 3.64 -9.08
N GLU A 228 -16.13 3.23 -9.18
CA GLU A 228 -17.00 2.83 -8.07
C GLU A 228 -17.86 1.67 -8.54
N GLY A 229 -17.87 0.57 -7.79
CA GLY A 229 -18.64 -0.62 -8.16
C GLY A 229 -18.19 -1.89 -7.48
N GLU A 230 -18.27 -2.99 -8.19
CA GLU A 230 -17.98 -4.33 -7.71
C GLU A 230 -16.50 -4.47 -7.28
N PRO A 231 -16.21 -5.05 -6.09
CA PRO A 231 -14.87 -5.05 -5.51
C PRO A 231 -13.80 -5.73 -6.38
N ALA A 232 -14.10 -6.88 -7.00
CA ALA A 232 -13.14 -7.58 -7.84
C ALA A 232 -12.82 -6.78 -9.12
N GLU A 233 -13.80 -6.08 -9.69
CA GLU A 233 -13.59 -5.19 -10.82
C GLU A 233 -12.75 -3.96 -10.43
N ALA A 234 -13.04 -3.35 -9.26
CA ALA A 234 -12.27 -2.24 -8.73
C ALA A 234 -10.79 -2.61 -8.55
N VAL A 235 -10.52 -3.79 -7.97
CA VAL A 235 -9.17 -4.33 -7.81
C VAL A 235 -8.51 -4.56 -9.16
N GLY A 236 -9.23 -5.16 -10.13
CA GLY A 236 -8.74 -5.36 -11.49
C GLY A 236 -8.36 -4.05 -12.18
N ARG A 237 -9.23 -3.02 -12.07
CA ARG A 237 -8.98 -1.69 -12.65
C ARG A 237 -7.80 -0.98 -11.98
N LEU A 238 -7.66 -1.09 -10.65
CA LEU A 238 -6.51 -0.52 -9.96
C LEU A 238 -5.22 -1.20 -10.40
N ARG A 239 -5.19 -2.54 -10.51
CA ARG A 239 -4.03 -3.29 -11.00
C ARG A 239 -3.66 -2.89 -12.42
N ALA A 240 -4.65 -2.81 -13.32
CA ALA A 240 -4.44 -2.35 -14.69
C ALA A 240 -3.92 -0.90 -14.75
N PHE A 241 -4.45 -0.02 -13.89
CA PHE A 241 -3.99 1.36 -13.81
C PHE A 241 -2.55 1.45 -13.30
N LEU A 242 -2.20 0.68 -12.26
CA LEU A 242 -0.83 0.65 -11.73
C LEU A 242 0.15 0.10 -12.78
N SER A 243 -0.22 -0.94 -13.53
CA SER A 243 0.62 -1.46 -14.61
C SER A 243 0.81 -0.44 -15.74
N THR A 244 -0.25 0.28 -16.16
CA THR A 244 -0.12 1.33 -17.19
C THR A 244 0.56 2.60 -16.70
N ALA A 245 0.42 2.95 -15.41
CA ALA A 245 1.14 4.08 -14.81
C ALA A 245 2.63 3.76 -14.63
N GLU A 246 2.98 2.50 -14.39
CA GLU A 246 4.36 2.02 -14.37
C GLU A 246 4.93 1.93 -15.80
N ASP A 247 4.14 1.57 -16.81
CA ASP A 247 4.51 1.69 -18.22
C ASP A 247 4.71 3.15 -18.64
N GLN A 248 3.99 4.10 -18.06
CA GLN A 248 4.19 5.55 -18.30
C GLN A 248 5.23 6.19 -17.36
N SER A 249 5.42 5.65 -16.15
CA SER A 249 6.52 6.00 -15.23
C SER A 249 7.73 5.07 -15.39
N GLY A 250 7.58 3.98 -16.10
CA GLY A 250 8.62 3.23 -16.83
C GLY A 250 9.20 4.05 -17.98
N GLY A 251 9.11 5.36 -17.84
CA GLY A 251 10.10 6.23 -18.40
C GLY A 251 11.43 5.68 -17.96
N SER A 252 12.10 4.96 -18.86
CA SER A 252 13.49 4.72 -18.84
C SER A 252 14.15 5.89 -18.10
N ILE A 253 14.69 5.61 -16.89
CA ILE A 253 15.70 6.48 -16.28
C ILE A 253 16.89 6.54 -17.26
N GLY A 254 16.81 5.79 -18.35
CA GLY A 254 17.73 5.58 -19.43
C GLY A 254 18.03 6.80 -20.32
N THR A 255 18.33 7.95 -19.71
CA THR A 255 19.18 8.98 -20.31
C THR A 255 20.65 8.70 -19.99
N GLY A 256 20.94 7.58 -19.34
CA GLY A 256 22.27 7.11 -18.99
C GLY A 256 22.95 6.31 -20.12
N PRO A 257 24.24 6.00 -19.94
CA PRO A 257 25.00 5.19 -20.90
C PRO A 257 24.60 3.70 -20.93
N LEU A 258 23.68 3.27 -20.07
CA LEU A 258 23.13 1.91 -19.97
C LEU A 258 21.60 1.99 -19.97
N ALA A 259 20.97 1.12 -20.75
CA ALA A 259 19.52 0.98 -20.77
C ALA A 259 19.10 -0.49 -20.89
N ILE A 260 18.04 -0.87 -20.17
CA ILE A 260 17.41 -2.18 -20.32
C ILE A 260 16.64 -2.18 -21.65
N GLY A 261 16.99 -3.08 -22.55
CA GLY A 261 16.32 -3.29 -23.84
C GLY A 261 15.03 -4.10 -23.65
N ASP A 262 15.13 -5.39 -23.93
CA ASP A 262 14.04 -6.36 -23.81
C ASP A 262 14.34 -7.40 -22.73
N ALA A 263 13.28 -8.02 -22.21
CA ALA A 263 13.39 -9.17 -21.31
C ALA A 263 12.34 -10.21 -21.69
N ARG A 264 12.77 -11.44 -21.94
CA ARG A 264 11.92 -12.54 -22.36
C ARG A 264 12.15 -13.77 -21.53
N VAL A 265 11.09 -14.58 -21.38
CA VAL A 265 11.17 -15.87 -20.71
C VAL A 265 11.25 -16.96 -21.76
N VAL A 266 12.23 -17.82 -21.62
CA VAL A 266 12.52 -18.86 -22.61
C VAL A 266 12.66 -20.23 -21.95
N ASP A 267 12.35 -21.27 -22.72
CA ASP A 267 12.78 -22.63 -22.38
C ASP A 267 14.30 -22.73 -22.56
N PRO A 268 15.09 -23.00 -21.50
CA PRO A 268 16.54 -23.02 -21.58
C PRO A 268 17.10 -24.08 -22.54
N ALA A 269 16.34 -25.15 -22.86
CA ALA A 269 16.77 -26.19 -23.76
C ALA A 269 16.62 -25.84 -25.24
N THR A 270 15.56 -25.08 -25.58
CA THR A 270 15.23 -24.74 -26.97
C THR A 270 15.50 -23.29 -27.33
N GLY A 271 15.66 -22.41 -26.33
CA GLY A 271 15.81 -20.96 -26.50
C GLY A 271 14.55 -20.27 -27.04
N LYS A 272 13.42 -20.95 -27.10
CA LYS A 272 12.15 -20.38 -27.57
C LYS A 272 11.42 -19.71 -26.41
N GLU A 273 10.78 -18.60 -26.73
CA GLU A 273 9.88 -17.95 -25.76
C GLU A 273 8.78 -18.90 -25.33
N GLN A 274 8.58 -18.96 -24.02
CA GLN A 274 7.57 -19.79 -23.39
C GLN A 274 6.99 -19.03 -22.19
N LEU A 275 5.67 -19.01 -22.10
CA LEU A 275 4.96 -18.33 -21.00
C LEU A 275 4.22 -19.31 -20.09
N ASP A 276 4.05 -20.56 -20.52
CA ASP A 276 3.35 -21.61 -19.80
C ASP A 276 4.36 -22.64 -19.25
N PHE A 277 4.40 -22.78 -17.93
CA PHE A 277 5.30 -23.67 -17.21
C PHE A 277 4.54 -24.52 -16.20
N TYR A 278 5.12 -25.64 -15.82
CA TYR A 278 4.66 -26.41 -14.67
C TYR A 278 5.62 -26.24 -13.49
N VAL A 279 5.10 -26.43 -12.28
CA VAL A 279 5.93 -26.49 -11.08
C VAL A 279 7.04 -27.52 -11.27
N GLY A 280 8.27 -27.13 -11.04
CA GLY A 280 9.46 -27.95 -11.25
C GLY A 280 10.10 -27.84 -12.63
N ASP A 281 9.45 -27.17 -13.60
CA ASP A 281 10.05 -26.91 -14.90
C ASP A 281 11.29 -26.01 -14.80
N LYS A 282 12.19 -26.17 -15.77
CA LYS A 282 13.30 -25.24 -15.96
C LYS A 282 12.81 -24.04 -16.75
N LEU A 283 13.20 -22.84 -16.34
CA LEU A 283 13.00 -21.66 -17.14
C LEU A 283 14.25 -20.79 -17.19
N ALA A 284 14.37 -19.96 -18.19
CA ALA A 284 15.38 -18.92 -18.22
C ALA A 284 14.76 -17.57 -18.52
N VAL A 285 15.33 -16.53 -17.93
CA VAL A 285 15.02 -15.13 -18.22
C VAL A 285 16.21 -14.54 -18.95
N GLU A 286 16.03 -14.07 -20.17
CA GLU A 286 17.02 -13.35 -20.95
C GLU A 286 16.72 -11.85 -20.91
N VAL A 287 17.74 -11.07 -20.60
CA VAL A 287 17.65 -9.59 -20.53
C VAL A 287 18.67 -8.99 -21.47
N ASP A 288 18.19 -8.21 -22.41
CA ASP A 288 19.01 -7.42 -23.31
C ASP A 288 19.35 -6.08 -22.65
N VAL A 289 20.62 -5.69 -22.70
CA VAL A 289 21.10 -4.40 -22.17
C VAL A 289 21.85 -3.66 -23.29
N ASP A 290 21.40 -2.47 -23.61
CA ASP A 290 22.03 -1.55 -24.54
C ASP A 290 23.06 -0.68 -23.82
N ARG A 291 24.29 -0.62 -24.34
CA ARG A 291 25.43 0.11 -23.77
C ARG A 291 25.92 1.16 -24.76
N LEU A 292 25.94 2.42 -24.33
CA LEU A 292 26.61 3.50 -25.10
C LEU A 292 28.11 3.51 -24.81
N PRO A 293 28.92 4.09 -25.70
CA PRO A 293 30.36 4.23 -25.49
C PRO A 293 30.66 4.88 -24.12
N GLY A 294 31.53 4.24 -23.33
CA GLY A 294 31.87 4.69 -21.96
C GLY A 294 30.91 4.23 -20.87
N ALA A 295 30.00 3.32 -21.17
CA ALA A 295 29.12 2.75 -20.17
C ALA A 295 29.92 2.05 -19.04
N PRO A 296 29.56 2.29 -17.77
CA PRO A 296 30.18 1.60 -16.63
C PRO A 296 29.76 0.14 -16.58
N SER A 297 30.47 -0.69 -15.79
CA SER A 297 29.98 -2.01 -15.44
C SER A 297 28.77 -1.93 -14.51
N ALA A 298 27.83 -2.85 -14.69
CA ALA A 298 26.62 -2.90 -13.90
C ALA A 298 26.28 -4.31 -13.42
N ASP A 299 25.59 -4.35 -12.29
CA ASP A 299 24.95 -5.54 -11.74
C ASP A 299 23.52 -5.59 -12.25
N LEU A 300 23.08 -6.76 -12.67
CA LEU A 300 21.71 -6.96 -13.14
C LEU A 300 20.91 -7.72 -12.09
N ARG A 301 19.73 -7.23 -11.80
CA ARG A 301 18.78 -7.84 -10.87
C ARG A 301 17.47 -8.10 -11.58
N VAL A 302 16.94 -9.29 -11.44
CA VAL A 302 15.60 -9.69 -11.91
C VAL A 302 14.76 -10.09 -10.73
N VAL A 303 13.59 -9.49 -10.58
CA VAL A 303 12.61 -9.82 -9.55
C VAL A 303 11.43 -10.49 -10.23
N VAL A 304 11.09 -11.68 -9.80
CA VAL A 304 9.85 -12.36 -10.21
C VAL A 304 8.74 -11.91 -9.25
N LEU A 305 7.73 -11.32 -9.81
CA LEU A 305 6.57 -10.77 -9.10
C LEU A 305 5.38 -11.70 -9.27
N GLY A 306 4.77 -12.08 -8.16
CA GLY A 306 3.54 -12.87 -8.12
C GLY A 306 2.28 -12.01 -8.17
N PRO A 307 1.12 -12.59 -7.80
CA PRO A 307 -0.13 -11.88 -7.69
C PRO A 307 0.01 -10.63 -6.80
N ALA A 308 -0.65 -9.53 -7.20
CA ALA A 308 -0.56 -8.23 -6.53
C ALA A 308 0.86 -7.62 -6.46
N ASP A 309 1.74 -8.01 -7.40
CA ASP A 309 3.13 -7.53 -7.50
C ASP A 309 4.01 -7.83 -6.28
N TYR A 310 3.62 -8.84 -5.53
CA TYR A 310 4.42 -9.28 -4.40
C TYR A 310 5.72 -9.94 -4.90
N PRO A 311 6.90 -9.49 -4.46
CA PRO A 311 8.15 -10.10 -4.86
C PRO A 311 8.23 -11.53 -4.33
N MET A 312 8.27 -12.51 -5.25
CA MET A 312 8.32 -13.92 -4.91
C MET A 312 9.76 -14.38 -4.69
N PHE A 313 10.65 -14.03 -5.61
CA PHE A 313 12.08 -14.24 -5.46
C PHE A 313 12.88 -13.27 -6.34
N VAL A 314 14.15 -13.11 -6.01
CA VAL A 314 15.08 -12.19 -6.66
C VAL A 314 16.27 -12.97 -7.19
N MET A 315 16.64 -12.71 -8.44
CA MET A 315 17.85 -13.22 -9.07
C MET A 315 18.82 -12.04 -9.24
N GLU A 316 19.99 -12.11 -8.62
CA GLU A 316 21.06 -11.12 -8.80
C GLU A 316 22.18 -11.74 -9.63
N GLY A 317 22.52 -11.11 -10.74
CA GLY A 317 23.66 -11.53 -11.54
C GLY A 317 24.97 -11.39 -10.78
N LYS A 318 26.01 -12.08 -11.26
CA LYS A 318 27.37 -11.89 -10.72
C LYS A 318 27.73 -10.41 -10.77
N PRO A 319 28.51 -9.88 -9.79
CA PRO A 319 28.95 -8.49 -9.83
C PRO A 319 29.63 -8.15 -11.16
N GLY A 320 29.17 -7.07 -11.80
CA GLY A 320 29.67 -6.64 -13.11
C GLY A 320 29.29 -7.57 -14.27
N VAL A 321 28.21 -8.35 -14.16
CA VAL A 321 27.72 -9.23 -15.23
C VAL A 321 27.50 -8.48 -16.54
N VAL A 322 27.10 -7.21 -16.46
CA VAL A 322 27.13 -6.29 -17.58
C VAL A 322 28.47 -5.58 -17.57
N SER A 323 29.37 -6.01 -18.46
CA SER A 323 30.73 -5.45 -18.56
C SER A 323 30.69 -4.00 -19.08
N ALA A 324 31.71 -3.20 -18.68
CA ALA A 324 31.90 -1.88 -19.29
C ALA A 324 32.19 -2.04 -20.78
N GLY A 325 31.56 -1.20 -21.61
CA GLY A 325 31.75 -1.31 -23.07
C GLY A 325 30.70 -0.55 -23.86
N SER A 326 30.52 -0.93 -25.10
CA SER A 326 29.48 -0.41 -25.99
C SER A 326 28.80 -1.55 -26.76
N GLY A 327 27.61 -1.30 -27.29
CA GLY A 327 26.81 -2.29 -28.00
C GLY A 327 25.82 -3.00 -27.10
N ARG A 328 25.15 -4.00 -27.64
CA ARG A 328 24.14 -4.78 -26.92
C ARG A 328 24.78 -6.00 -26.26
N CYS A 329 24.34 -6.34 -25.04
CA CYS A 329 24.67 -7.62 -24.42
C CYS A 329 23.41 -8.27 -23.86
N THR A 330 23.40 -9.60 -23.85
CA THR A 330 22.26 -10.39 -23.32
C THR A 330 22.75 -11.21 -22.13
N VAL A 331 22.10 -11.04 -21.00
CA VAL A 331 22.35 -11.82 -19.77
C VAL A 331 21.21 -12.79 -19.57
N ARG A 332 21.54 -14.07 -19.32
CA ARG A 332 20.57 -15.12 -19.03
C ARG A 332 20.63 -15.49 -17.55
N PHE A 333 19.48 -15.62 -16.93
CA PHE A 333 19.26 -16.20 -15.61
C PHE A 333 18.52 -17.51 -15.80
N THR A 334 19.11 -18.63 -15.38
CA THR A 334 18.49 -19.96 -15.49
C THR A 334 18.04 -20.42 -14.11
N VAL A 335 16.74 -20.73 -13.99
CA VAL A 335 16.13 -21.34 -12.81
C VAL A 335 15.98 -22.83 -13.12
N PRO A 336 16.75 -23.70 -12.47
CA PRO A 336 16.78 -25.12 -12.78
C PRO A 336 15.49 -25.85 -12.38
N SER A 337 14.73 -25.31 -11.46
CA SER A 337 13.42 -25.82 -11.06
C SER A 337 12.57 -24.67 -10.54
N PHE A 338 11.47 -24.36 -11.24
CA PHE A 338 10.55 -23.32 -10.78
C PHE A 338 9.90 -23.77 -9.48
N PRO A 339 9.87 -22.89 -8.45
CA PRO A 339 9.36 -23.24 -7.12
C PRO A 339 7.88 -23.65 -7.18
N SER A 340 7.40 -24.34 -6.14
CA SER A 340 6.01 -24.83 -6.03
C SER A 340 5.00 -23.70 -5.83
N LEU A 341 5.01 -22.72 -6.75
CA LEU A 341 4.17 -21.54 -6.79
C LEU A 341 3.28 -21.61 -8.03
N GLN A 342 1.97 -21.57 -7.83
CA GLN A 342 0.98 -21.58 -8.91
C GLN A 342 0.46 -20.16 -9.14
N GLY A 343 0.24 -19.76 -10.40
CA GLY A 343 -0.38 -18.49 -10.71
C GLY A 343 0.22 -17.76 -11.90
N LEU A 344 -0.03 -16.46 -11.93
CA LEU A 344 0.47 -15.53 -12.94
C LEU A 344 1.61 -14.69 -12.32
N PHE A 345 2.75 -14.64 -13.01
CA PHE A 345 3.93 -13.93 -12.58
C PHE A 345 4.36 -12.91 -13.64
N SER A 346 5.00 -11.83 -13.20
CA SER A 346 5.62 -10.81 -14.05
C SER A 346 7.07 -10.60 -13.65
N LEU A 347 7.85 -9.89 -14.48
CA LEU A 347 9.26 -9.62 -14.23
C LEU A 347 9.48 -8.14 -13.98
N SER A 348 10.35 -7.80 -13.05
CA SER A 348 10.93 -6.48 -12.88
C SER A 348 12.45 -6.59 -12.98
N VAL A 349 13.06 -5.79 -13.83
CA VAL A 349 14.50 -5.81 -14.09
C VAL A 349 15.10 -4.49 -13.68
N ALA A 350 16.25 -4.52 -13.01
CA ALA A 350 16.98 -3.32 -12.60
C ALA A 350 18.47 -3.47 -12.90
N LEU A 351 19.08 -2.38 -13.41
CA LEU A 351 20.51 -2.21 -13.55
C LEU A 351 21.04 -1.36 -12.41
N LEU A 352 22.03 -1.86 -11.71
CA LEU A 352 22.67 -1.22 -10.58
C LEU A 352 24.16 -1.01 -10.90
N ARG A 353 24.71 0.15 -10.57
CA ARG A 353 26.16 0.39 -10.74
C ARG A 353 26.94 -0.57 -9.87
N SER A 354 27.88 -1.31 -10.46
CA SER A 354 28.73 -2.22 -9.72
C SER A 354 29.52 -1.48 -8.62
N GLY A 355 29.46 -2.01 -7.41
CA GLY A 355 30.15 -1.49 -6.23
C GLY A 355 29.34 -0.47 -5.40
N THR A 356 28.56 0.42 -6.00
CA THR A 356 27.78 1.45 -5.27
C THR A 356 26.32 1.08 -5.08
N LYS A 357 25.80 0.14 -5.88
CA LYS A 357 24.38 -0.24 -5.97
C LYS A 357 23.44 0.92 -6.30
N GLU A 358 23.96 2.00 -6.87
CA GLU A 358 23.16 3.09 -7.42
C GLU A 358 22.32 2.57 -8.59
N MET A 359 21.03 2.84 -8.61
CA MET A 359 20.13 2.44 -9.69
C MET A 359 20.44 3.24 -10.95
N LEU A 360 20.75 2.56 -12.03
CA LEU A 360 21.06 3.15 -13.33
C LEU A 360 19.87 3.13 -14.28
N ASP A 361 19.12 2.03 -14.28
CA ASP A 361 17.89 1.85 -15.04
C ASP A 361 17.01 0.79 -14.36
N ALA A 362 15.69 0.89 -14.54
CA ALA A 362 14.75 -0.12 -14.09
C ALA A 362 13.57 -0.19 -15.06
N ARG A 363 13.16 -1.41 -15.41
CA ARG A 363 12.05 -1.66 -16.31
C ARG A 363 11.23 -2.84 -15.84
N ARG A 364 9.91 -2.73 -15.97
CA ARG A 364 9.00 -3.82 -15.68
C ARG A 364 8.48 -4.41 -16.97
N PHE A 365 8.45 -5.74 -17.02
CA PHE A 365 7.94 -6.53 -18.12
C PHE A 365 6.68 -7.23 -17.65
N VAL A 366 5.55 -6.90 -18.26
CA VAL A 366 4.21 -7.41 -17.89
C VAL A 366 3.94 -8.75 -18.55
N GLU A 367 4.94 -9.43 -19.08
CA GLU A 367 4.79 -10.77 -19.59
C GLU A 367 4.37 -11.71 -18.47
N ARG A 368 3.16 -12.25 -18.60
CA ARG A 368 2.52 -13.08 -17.58
C ARG A 368 3.01 -14.50 -17.74
N ILE A 369 3.99 -14.89 -16.95
CA ILE A 369 4.40 -16.30 -16.83
C ILE A 369 3.26 -17.01 -16.10
N ARG A 370 2.68 -18.04 -16.75
CA ARG A 370 1.65 -18.89 -16.15
C ARG A 370 2.29 -20.17 -15.64
N VAL A 371 2.12 -20.45 -14.36
CA VAL A 371 2.65 -21.66 -13.73
C VAL A 371 1.51 -22.53 -13.23
N PHE A 372 1.50 -23.78 -13.64
CA PHE A 372 0.51 -24.79 -13.33
C PHE A 372 1.10 -25.86 -12.41
N GLY A 373 0.30 -26.42 -11.52
CA GLY A 373 0.69 -27.54 -10.67
C GLY A 373 0.32 -27.36 -9.20
N PRO A 374 0.68 -28.31 -8.34
CA PRO A 374 0.38 -28.21 -6.92
C PRO A 374 1.18 -27.08 -6.26
N ALA A 375 0.50 -26.14 -5.60
CA ALA A 375 1.11 -25.07 -4.84
C ALA A 375 1.40 -25.52 -3.40
N THR A 376 2.60 -25.22 -2.91
CA THR A 376 2.93 -25.30 -1.48
C THR A 376 3.00 -23.88 -0.90
N HIS A 377 2.55 -23.72 0.35
CA HIS A 377 2.61 -22.43 1.04
C HIS A 377 3.96 -22.29 1.75
N GLY A 378 4.61 -21.13 1.61
CA GLY A 378 5.86 -20.80 2.32
C GLY A 378 6.90 -20.13 1.42
N PHE A 379 7.92 -19.52 2.05
CA PHE A 379 9.09 -18.98 1.36
C PHE A 379 9.94 -20.15 0.86
N GLN A 380 10.31 -20.13 -0.41
CA GLN A 380 11.22 -21.12 -1.00
C GLN A 380 12.47 -20.39 -1.47
N LEU A 381 13.65 -20.99 -1.15
CA LEU A 381 14.91 -20.60 -1.76
C LEU A 381 14.92 -21.13 -3.19
N VAL A 382 15.21 -20.25 -4.14
CA VAL A 382 15.31 -20.59 -5.56
C VAL A 382 16.77 -20.52 -5.96
N ASP A 383 17.32 -21.66 -6.38
CA ASP A 383 18.63 -21.69 -6.99
C ASP A 383 18.54 -21.14 -8.42
N PHE A 384 19.52 -20.35 -8.83
CA PHE A 384 19.64 -19.84 -10.18
C PHE A 384 21.12 -19.71 -10.60
N GLU A 385 21.34 -19.74 -11.91
CA GLU A 385 22.62 -19.44 -12.52
C GLU A 385 22.51 -18.22 -13.41
N SER A 386 23.54 -17.38 -13.46
CA SER A 386 23.60 -16.23 -14.36
C SER A 386 24.81 -16.32 -15.29
N GLU A 387 24.60 -16.10 -16.58
CA GLU A 387 25.63 -16.11 -17.61
C GLU A 387 25.43 -14.99 -18.63
N LEU A 388 26.53 -14.52 -19.19
CA LEU A 388 26.53 -13.61 -20.34
C LEU A 388 26.49 -14.47 -21.62
N LEU A 389 25.42 -14.32 -22.44
CA LEU A 389 25.22 -15.13 -23.64
C LEU A 389 25.93 -14.58 -24.87
N ALA A 390 25.84 -13.25 -25.07
CA ALA A 390 26.34 -12.59 -26.26
C ALA A 390 26.76 -11.16 -25.94
N GLU A 391 27.83 -10.70 -26.61
CA GLU A 391 28.22 -9.29 -26.69
C GLU A 391 28.32 -8.91 -28.17
N GLU A 392 27.44 -7.99 -28.61
CA GLU A 392 27.54 -7.35 -29.91
C GLU A 392 28.26 -6.01 -29.72
N GLY A 393 29.52 -5.92 -30.24
CA GLY A 393 30.25 -4.66 -30.32
C GLY A 393 29.75 -3.84 -31.48
N LEU A 394 29.62 -2.53 -31.29
CA LEU A 394 29.50 -1.55 -32.37
C LEU A 394 30.86 -1.29 -33.04
#